data_91c8360dbf3899d743c806cde2cba38d
#
_entry.id   91c8360dbf3899d743c806cde2cba38d
#
_cell.length_a   1.000
_cell.length_b   1.000
_cell.length_c   1.000
_cell.angle_alpha   90.00
_cell.angle_beta   90.00
_cell.angle_gamma   90.00
#
_symmetry.space_group_name_H-M   'P 1'
#
loop_
_entity.id
_entity.type
_entity.pdbx_description
1 polymer ?
#
loop_
_entity_poly.entity_id
_entity_poly.type
_entity_poly.pdbx_seq_one_letter_code
_entity_poly.pdbx_strand_id
1 'polypeptide(L)'
;MKKFGLALAAVAAFTGSAVAADMGPRGYSKAPAPMAAVASWTGLWISGGFGFGMMEYNTSVTSVAGTTVFDPGHDTGGKGWLGKVGAGYDYQFIGNFVIGAFADAQFSNIRGQNSFTCPGICLGPTQGYTGQIKNDWSWSVGGRIGYVALPGLLTYFNGGYTQANLKQVDYVFASNGTAVGLSMPSRRMGGYFLGGGTEYAISQIPGLFWKNEVRFSDFGNRTDTQGCGAFGICGVAAAAHSLDRNHLYEQAATTELVYRFNWGGAPVSTKY
;
A
#
# COMPACT_ATOMS: atom_id res chain seq x y z
N MET A 1 -19.69 -1.30 -0.04
CA MET A 1 -19.80 0.13 0.31
C MET A 1 -19.91 0.42 1.81
N LYS A 2 -20.35 -0.51 2.68
CA LYS A 2 -20.44 -0.28 4.14
C LYS A 2 -19.09 -0.36 4.90
N LYS A 3 -18.04 -0.95 4.29
CA LYS A 3 -16.72 -1.14 4.93
C LYS A 3 -15.77 0.06 4.78
N PHE A 4 -16.03 0.97 3.86
CA PHE A 4 -15.21 2.17 3.64
C PHE A 4 -15.38 3.27 4.71
N GLY A 5 -16.51 3.30 5.39
CA GLY A 5 -16.78 4.29 6.43
C GLY A 5 -15.92 4.15 7.69
N LEU A 6 -15.44 2.94 8.00
CA LEU A 6 -14.66 2.69 9.20
C LEU A 6 -13.19 3.15 9.08
N ALA A 7 -12.60 3.05 7.90
CA ALA A 7 -11.20 3.47 7.69
C ALA A 7 -11.05 5.01 7.75
N LEU A 8 -12.04 5.75 7.24
CA LEU A 8 -12.02 7.22 7.32
C LEU A 8 -12.27 7.74 8.74
N ALA A 9 -13.09 7.03 9.53
CA ALA A 9 -13.37 7.39 10.91
C ALA A 9 -12.17 7.22 11.86
N ALA A 10 -11.28 6.27 11.58
CA ALA A 10 -10.08 6.05 12.38
C ALA A 10 -9.04 7.18 12.24
N VAL A 11 -8.97 7.84 11.08
CA VAL A 11 -8.06 8.99 10.86
C VAL A 11 -8.57 10.25 11.59
N ALA A 12 -9.88 10.42 11.73
CA ALA A 12 -10.47 11.56 12.41
C ALA A 12 -10.35 11.50 13.95
N ALA A 13 -10.16 10.30 14.53
CA ALA A 13 -10.12 10.12 15.98
C ALA A 13 -8.80 10.59 16.64
N PHE A 14 -7.74 10.85 15.86
CA PHE A 14 -6.45 11.30 16.40
C PHE A 14 -6.29 12.83 16.49
N THR A 15 -7.30 13.62 16.16
CA THR A 15 -7.29 15.07 16.26
C THR A 15 -7.80 15.62 17.59
N GLY A 16 -7.81 14.81 18.66
CA GLY A 16 -8.20 15.24 19.99
C GLY A 16 -7.28 16.33 20.52
N SER A 17 -7.81 17.56 20.66
CA SER A 17 -7.14 18.71 21.23
C SER A 17 -6.73 18.48 22.68
N ALA A 18 -5.43 18.54 22.96
CA ALA A 18 -4.94 18.64 24.33
C ALA A 18 -5.29 20.04 24.88
N VAL A 19 -6.21 20.09 25.84
CA VAL A 19 -6.51 21.30 26.61
C VAL A 19 -5.39 21.50 27.61
N ALA A 20 -4.54 22.50 27.37
CA ALA A 20 -3.50 22.92 28.30
C ALA A 20 -4.13 23.61 29.50
N ALA A 21 -3.82 23.14 30.69
CA ALA A 21 -4.20 23.79 31.94
C ALA A 21 -3.47 25.12 32.14
N ASP A 22 -4.20 26.13 32.48
CA ASP A 22 -3.75 27.49 32.82
C ASP A 22 -2.85 27.49 34.10
N MET A 23 -1.59 27.84 33.92
CA MET A 23 -0.68 28.09 35.03
C MET A 23 -0.29 29.55 35.02
N GLY A 24 -0.65 30.25 36.09
CA GLY A 24 -0.44 31.69 36.30
C GLY A 24 0.98 32.19 36.12
N PRO A 25 1.19 33.49 35.94
CA PRO A 25 2.43 34.09 35.47
C PRO A 25 3.53 34.05 36.54
N ARG A 26 4.55 33.24 36.32
CA ARG A 26 5.83 33.39 37.03
C ARG A 26 6.75 34.26 36.19
N GLY A 27 6.97 35.49 36.68
CA GLY A 27 7.96 36.40 36.12
C GLY A 27 9.37 35.85 36.24
N TYR A 28 9.87 35.31 35.12
CA TYR A 28 11.29 35.11 34.88
C TYR A 28 11.58 35.57 33.47
N SER A 29 12.26 36.67 33.30
CA SER A 29 12.80 37.05 32.00
C SER A 29 14.00 36.16 31.68
N LYS A 30 13.72 34.94 31.25
CA LYS A 30 14.72 34.11 30.58
C LYS A 30 14.89 34.69 29.18
N ALA A 31 16.16 34.91 28.77
CA ALA A 31 16.46 35.28 27.39
C ALA A 31 15.64 34.45 26.44
N PRO A 32 15.05 35.00 25.36
CA PRO A 32 14.27 34.23 24.42
C PRO A 32 15.09 33.02 24.01
N ALA A 33 14.56 31.81 24.22
CA ALA A 33 15.18 30.63 23.70
C ALA A 33 15.39 30.83 22.19
N PRO A 34 16.54 30.44 21.63
CA PRO A 34 16.76 30.58 20.19
C PRO A 34 15.56 29.95 19.49
N MET A 35 14.87 30.75 18.67
CA MET A 35 13.70 30.31 17.94
C MET A 35 14.13 29.07 17.17
N ALA A 36 13.49 27.94 17.47
CA ALA A 36 13.73 26.73 16.74
C ALA A 36 13.56 27.04 15.25
N ALA A 37 14.57 26.69 14.44
CA ALA A 37 14.53 26.94 13.01
C ALA A 37 13.24 26.33 12.46
N VAL A 38 12.38 27.12 11.86
CA VAL A 38 11.12 26.68 11.28
C VAL A 38 11.49 25.67 10.19
N ALA A 39 11.02 24.45 10.33
CA ALA A 39 11.30 23.38 9.38
C ALA A 39 10.80 23.80 7.98
N SER A 40 11.69 23.87 7.00
CA SER A 40 11.33 24.11 5.59
C SER A 40 10.88 22.79 4.96
N TRP A 41 9.72 22.82 4.34
CA TRP A 41 9.17 21.67 3.60
C TRP A 41 9.60 21.64 2.13
N THR A 42 10.29 22.69 1.66
CA THR A 42 10.82 22.74 0.30
C THR A 42 12.14 21.99 0.20
N GLY A 43 12.27 21.13 -0.81
CA GLY A 43 13.52 20.45 -1.13
C GLY A 43 13.34 18.98 -1.52
N LEU A 44 14.45 18.40 -1.95
CA LEU A 44 14.56 16.96 -2.18
C LEU A 44 14.51 16.22 -0.85
N TRP A 45 13.91 15.04 -0.88
CA TRP A 45 13.89 14.14 0.26
C TRP A 45 14.02 12.68 -0.14
N ILE A 46 14.53 11.89 0.76
CA ILE A 46 14.54 10.44 0.69
C ILE A 46 13.85 9.88 1.93
N SER A 47 13.26 8.72 1.82
CA SER A 47 12.60 8.05 2.96
C SER A 47 12.92 6.56 2.99
N GLY A 48 12.85 6.01 4.18
CA GLY A 48 12.92 4.58 4.41
C GLY A 48 12.15 4.19 5.66
N GLY A 49 11.47 3.06 5.59
CA GLY A 49 10.68 2.60 6.72
C GLY A 49 10.04 1.25 6.47
N PHE A 50 9.09 0.93 7.31
CA PHE A 50 8.38 -0.34 7.28
C PHE A 50 6.91 -0.14 7.60
N GLY A 51 6.13 -1.19 7.39
CA GLY A 51 4.71 -1.16 7.66
C GLY A 51 4.07 -2.52 7.61
N PHE A 52 2.77 -2.48 7.58
CA PHE A 52 1.92 -3.65 7.47
C PHE A 52 0.89 -3.41 6.37
N GLY A 53 0.67 -4.43 5.54
CA GLY A 53 -0.31 -4.40 4.46
C GLY A 53 -1.28 -5.55 4.53
N MET A 54 -2.47 -5.27 4.01
CA MET A 54 -3.52 -6.25 3.77
C MET A 54 -3.91 -6.19 2.30
N MET A 55 -4.13 -7.33 1.69
CA MET A 55 -4.64 -7.43 0.32
C MET A 55 -5.97 -8.18 0.31
N GLU A 56 -6.82 -7.79 -0.61
CA GLU A 56 -8.03 -8.52 -0.99
C GLU A 56 -7.91 -8.84 -2.48
N TYR A 57 -8.05 -10.12 -2.79
CA TYR A 57 -7.89 -10.64 -4.13
C TYR A 57 -9.14 -11.40 -4.53
N ASN A 58 -9.87 -10.86 -5.50
CA ASN A 58 -11.10 -11.44 -6.01
C ASN A 58 -10.75 -12.26 -7.25
N THR A 59 -11.14 -13.52 -7.27
CA THR A 59 -10.86 -14.43 -8.38
C THR A 59 -12.14 -15.09 -8.85
N SER A 60 -12.33 -15.17 -10.18
CA SER A 60 -13.34 -16.01 -10.80
C SER A 60 -12.72 -16.82 -11.93
N VAL A 61 -13.10 -18.09 -12.05
CA VAL A 61 -12.51 -19.01 -13.01
C VAL A 61 -13.55 -19.50 -13.99
N THR A 62 -13.31 -19.30 -15.30
CA THR A 62 -14.19 -19.75 -16.38
C THR A 62 -13.42 -20.53 -17.43
N SER A 63 -14.11 -21.40 -18.20
CA SER A 63 -13.50 -22.02 -19.38
C SER A 63 -13.14 -20.98 -20.43
N VAL A 64 -12.11 -21.26 -21.25
CA VAL A 64 -11.70 -20.37 -22.36
C VAL A 64 -12.86 -20.11 -23.34
N ALA A 65 -13.73 -21.09 -23.53
CA ALA A 65 -14.93 -20.91 -24.36
C ALA A 65 -16.02 -20.05 -23.68
N GLY A 66 -15.85 -19.68 -22.40
CA GLY A 66 -16.84 -18.92 -21.65
C GLY A 66 -18.13 -19.67 -21.31
N THR A 67 -18.19 -20.98 -21.65
CA THR A 67 -19.41 -21.79 -21.53
C THR A 67 -19.56 -22.47 -20.18
N THR A 68 -18.47 -22.61 -19.44
CA THR A 68 -18.46 -23.28 -18.13
C THR A 68 -17.82 -22.37 -17.10
N VAL A 69 -18.53 -22.12 -16.02
CA VAL A 69 -18.01 -21.41 -14.84
C VAL A 69 -17.51 -22.47 -13.87
N PHE A 70 -16.21 -22.48 -13.61
CA PHE A 70 -15.59 -23.38 -12.63
C PHE A 70 -15.69 -22.81 -11.22
N ASP A 71 -15.50 -21.50 -11.11
CA ASP A 71 -15.65 -20.74 -9.86
C ASP A 71 -16.38 -19.43 -10.17
N PRO A 72 -17.58 -19.21 -9.59
CA PRO A 72 -18.33 -17.98 -9.84
C PRO A 72 -17.67 -16.73 -9.23
N GLY A 73 -16.66 -16.93 -8.38
CA GLY A 73 -15.88 -15.90 -7.72
C GLY A 73 -15.87 -16.04 -6.22
N HIS A 74 -14.69 -15.86 -5.67
CA HIS A 74 -14.47 -15.77 -4.24
C HIS A 74 -13.40 -14.73 -3.92
N ASP A 75 -13.48 -14.21 -2.70
CA ASP A 75 -12.55 -13.22 -2.18
C ASP A 75 -11.52 -13.91 -1.29
N THR A 76 -10.26 -13.62 -1.54
CA THR A 76 -9.15 -14.13 -0.73
C THR A 76 -8.46 -12.96 -0.04
N GLY A 77 -8.37 -13.02 1.28
CA GLY A 77 -7.62 -12.07 2.09
C GLY A 77 -6.17 -12.48 2.26
N GLY A 78 -5.28 -11.50 2.27
CA GLY A 78 -3.87 -11.69 2.58
C GLY A 78 -3.35 -10.57 3.47
N LYS A 79 -2.26 -10.84 4.19
CA LYS A 79 -1.61 -9.85 5.06
C LYS A 79 -0.12 -10.11 5.18
N GLY A 80 0.64 -9.08 5.54
CA GLY A 80 2.07 -9.23 5.77
C GLY A 80 2.78 -7.92 6.05
N TRP A 81 4.05 -8.05 6.37
CA TRP A 81 4.95 -6.91 6.56
C TRP A 81 5.45 -6.39 5.21
N LEU A 82 5.75 -5.11 5.17
CA LEU A 82 6.39 -4.47 4.04
C LEU A 82 7.49 -3.51 4.51
N GLY A 83 8.56 -3.41 3.71
CA GLY A 83 9.54 -2.35 3.77
C GLY A 83 9.29 -1.36 2.65
N LYS A 84 9.51 -0.08 2.87
CA LYS A 84 9.28 0.99 1.90
C LYS A 84 10.48 1.92 1.82
N VAL A 85 10.88 2.28 0.62
CA VAL A 85 11.85 3.33 0.34
C VAL A 85 11.26 4.30 -0.67
N GLY A 86 11.58 5.57 -0.54
CA GLY A 86 11.03 6.59 -1.42
C GLY A 86 11.94 7.79 -1.57
N ALA A 87 11.67 8.57 -2.62
CA ALA A 87 12.31 9.84 -2.87
C ALA A 87 11.31 10.79 -3.53
N GLY A 88 11.49 12.08 -3.31
CA GLY A 88 10.63 13.08 -3.91
C GLY A 88 11.14 14.50 -3.73
N TYR A 89 10.39 15.42 -4.28
CA TYR A 89 10.62 16.84 -4.13
C TYR A 89 9.34 17.54 -3.74
N ASP A 90 9.42 18.39 -2.73
CA ASP A 90 8.31 19.23 -2.29
C ASP A 90 8.62 20.69 -2.48
N TYR A 91 7.58 21.46 -2.66
CA TYR A 91 7.61 22.91 -2.70
C TYR A 91 6.54 23.48 -1.77
N GLN A 92 6.98 24.24 -0.78
CA GLN A 92 6.09 24.99 0.13
C GLN A 92 5.80 26.37 -0.47
N PHE A 93 4.54 26.69 -0.66
CA PHE A 93 4.06 27.95 -1.22
C PHE A 93 2.97 28.56 -0.34
N ILE A 94 2.75 29.86 -0.46
CA ILE A 94 1.70 30.61 0.26
C ILE A 94 1.62 30.17 1.74
N GLY A 95 2.74 30.34 2.45
CA GLY A 95 2.83 30.06 3.88
C GLY A 95 2.77 28.57 4.23
N ASN A 96 1.59 27.97 4.27
CA ASN A 96 1.40 26.64 4.88
C ASN A 96 1.08 25.52 3.88
N PHE A 97 0.92 25.81 2.58
CA PHE A 97 0.62 24.78 1.60
C PHE A 97 1.90 24.16 1.02
N VAL A 98 1.88 22.86 0.83
CA VAL A 98 2.97 22.07 0.26
C VAL A 98 2.43 21.25 -0.91
N ILE A 99 3.12 21.29 -2.03
CA ILE A 99 2.87 20.40 -3.17
C ILE A 99 4.15 19.64 -3.48
N GLY A 100 4.03 18.38 -3.89
CA GLY A 100 5.21 17.59 -4.21
C GLY A 100 4.92 16.47 -5.17
N ALA A 101 6.01 15.91 -5.72
CA ALA A 101 6.00 14.71 -6.52
C ALA A 101 6.99 13.71 -5.93
N PHE A 102 6.66 12.43 -6.05
CA PHE A 102 7.47 11.37 -5.45
C PHE A 102 7.38 10.06 -6.21
N ALA A 103 8.36 9.20 -5.97
CA ALA A 103 8.34 7.80 -6.32
C ALA A 103 8.74 6.97 -5.11
N ASP A 104 8.14 5.80 -4.98
CA ASP A 104 8.49 4.83 -3.93
C ASP A 104 8.49 3.40 -4.43
N ALA A 105 9.21 2.54 -3.72
CA ALA A 105 9.20 1.10 -3.90
C ALA A 105 8.91 0.43 -2.56
N GLN A 106 8.08 -0.60 -2.62
CA GLN A 106 7.70 -1.42 -1.47
C GLN A 106 8.12 -2.86 -1.72
N PHE A 107 8.82 -3.45 -0.77
CA PHE A 107 9.18 -4.86 -0.74
C PHE A 107 8.31 -5.53 0.29
N SER A 108 7.50 -6.50 -0.11
CA SER A 108 6.47 -7.01 0.77
C SER A 108 6.52 -8.53 0.94
N ASN A 109 5.98 -8.97 2.06
CA ASN A 109 5.72 -10.36 2.36
C ASN A 109 4.22 -10.59 2.58
N ILE A 110 3.40 -9.83 1.85
CA ILE A 110 1.94 -9.94 1.92
C ILE A 110 1.53 -11.21 1.20
N ARG A 111 0.88 -12.12 1.93
CA ARG A 111 0.50 -13.45 1.44
C ARG A 111 -0.97 -13.69 1.73
N GLY A 112 -1.66 -14.29 0.75
CA GLY A 112 -3.01 -14.80 0.87
C GLY A 112 -3.08 -16.24 0.37
N GLN A 113 -4.05 -17.00 0.85
CA GLN A 113 -4.28 -18.35 0.40
C GLN A 113 -5.49 -18.36 -0.53
N ASN A 114 -5.27 -18.73 -1.78
CA ASN A 114 -6.33 -18.93 -2.76
C ASN A 114 -6.71 -20.41 -2.78
N SER A 115 -7.96 -20.71 -2.47
CA SER A 115 -8.47 -22.09 -2.44
C SER A 115 -9.74 -22.16 -3.26
N PHE A 116 -9.82 -23.10 -4.17
CA PHE A 116 -11.04 -23.36 -4.95
C PHE A 116 -11.32 -24.85 -5.03
N THR A 117 -12.58 -25.16 -5.30
CA THR A 117 -13.04 -26.53 -5.48
C THR A 117 -13.43 -26.71 -6.94
N CYS A 118 -12.87 -27.71 -7.61
CA CYS A 118 -13.22 -27.99 -8.98
C CYS A 118 -14.41 -28.97 -9.01
N PRO A 119 -15.59 -28.56 -9.47
CA PRO A 119 -16.74 -29.45 -9.55
C PRO A 119 -16.62 -30.37 -10.77
N GLY A 120 -16.41 -31.67 -10.55
CA GLY A 120 -16.76 -32.74 -11.49
C GLY A 120 -15.90 -32.95 -12.76
N ILE A 121 -15.00 -32.04 -13.10
CA ILE A 121 -14.15 -32.09 -14.31
C ILE A 121 -12.70 -32.43 -13.99
N CYS A 122 -12.29 -32.14 -12.77
CA CYS A 122 -10.99 -32.50 -12.24
C CYS A 122 -11.08 -33.94 -11.72
N LEU A 123 -10.08 -34.76 -11.98
CA LEU A 123 -10.03 -36.20 -11.64
C LEU A 123 -10.42 -36.47 -10.17
N GLY A 124 -11.69 -36.72 -9.94
CA GLY A 124 -12.27 -37.13 -8.66
C GLY A 124 -13.34 -36.18 -8.12
N PRO A 125 -14.27 -36.70 -7.29
CA PRO A 125 -15.31 -35.89 -6.70
C PRO A 125 -14.72 -34.95 -5.66
N THR A 126 -14.98 -33.64 -5.78
CA THR A 126 -14.78 -32.62 -4.76
C THR A 126 -13.36 -32.51 -4.18
N GLN A 127 -12.33 -32.41 -5.00
CA GLN A 127 -11.00 -32.11 -4.48
C GLN A 127 -10.78 -30.59 -4.42
N GLY A 128 -10.44 -30.10 -3.22
CA GLY A 128 -10.02 -28.72 -3.03
C GLY A 128 -8.56 -28.52 -3.46
N TYR A 129 -8.30 -27.41 -4.11
CA TYR A 129 -6.96 -26.92 -4.48
C TYR A 129 -6.63 -25.68 -3.68
N THR A 130 -5.37 -25.57 -3.30
CA THR A 130 -4.90 -24.39 -2.58
C THR A 130 -3.57 -23.91 -3.15
N GLY A 131 -3.42 -22.60 -3.26
CA GLY A 131 -2.20 -21.96 -3.71
C GLY A 131 -1.96 -20.67 -2.92
N GLN A 132 -0.70 -20.24 -2.81
CA GLN A 132 -0.35 -19.04 -2.09
C GLN A 132 -0.13 -17.88 -3.05
N ILE A 133 -0.98 -16.85 -2.97
CA ILE A 133 -0.77 -15.58 -3.66
C ILE A 133 0.19 -14.74 -2.82
N LYS A 134 1.22 -14.20 -3.46
CA LYS A 134 2.20 -13.33 -2.81
C LYS A 134 2.44 -12.07 -3.64
N ASN A 135 2.23 -10.90 -3.05
CA ASN A 135 2.80 -9.66 -3.54
C ASN A 135 4.26 -9.58 -3.05
N ASP A 136 5.22 -9.52 -3.98
CA ASP A 136 6.63 -9.53 -3.65
C ASP A 136 7.20 -8.12 -3.57
N TRP A 137 6.86 -7.29 -4.55
CA TRP A 137 7.23 -5.90 -4.57
C TRP A 137 6.28 -5.07 -5.43
N SER A 138 6.16 -3.81 -5.11
CA SER A 138 5.40 -2.83 -5.88
C SER A 138 6.17 -1.52 -5.95
N TRP A 139 5.83 -0.69 -6.93
CA TRP A 139 6.35 0.65 -7.03
C TRP A 139 5.22 1.62 -7.34
N SER A 140 5.43 2.88 -6.99
CA SER A 140 4.44 3.93 -7.20
C SER A 140 5.11 5.22 -7.61
N VAL A 141 4.39 6.01 -8.39
CA VAL A 141 4.74 7.39 -8.72
C VAL A 141 3.50 8.25 -8.56
N GLY A 142 3.65 9.40 -7.93
CA GLY A 142 2.49 10.25 -7.67
C GLY A 142 2.82 11.64 -7.22
N GLY A 143 1.74 12.37 -6.92
CA GLY A 143 1.79 13.69 -6.33
C GLY A 143 1.24 13.71 -4.91
N ARG A 144 1.61 14.74 -4.17
CA ARG A 144 1.02 15.03 -2.87
C ARG A 144 0.68 16.50 -2.71
N ILE A 145 -0.36 16.77 -1.96
CA ILE A 145 -0.73 18.10 -1.49
C ILE A 145 -0.87 18.06 0.02
N GLY A 146 -0.31 19.03 0.70
CA GLY A 146 -0.31 19.07 2.15
C GLY A 146 -0.51 20.44 2.71
N TYR A 147 -0.78 20.48 4.00
CA TYR A 147 -0.94 21.68 4.80
C TYR A 147 -0.14 21.57 6.09
N VAL A 148 0.69 22.57 6.38
CA VAL A 148 1.44 22.68 7.63
C VAL A 148 0.48 23.11 8.73
N ALA A 149 -0.05 22.11 9.44
CA ALA A 149 -1.10 22.32 10.45
C ALA A 149 -0.54 22.97 11.73
N LEU A 150 0.70 22.62 12.10
CA LEU A 150 1.43 23.17 13.23
C LEU A 150 2.91 23.36 12.84
N PRO A 151 3.68 24.22 13.52
CA PRO A 151 5.11 24.29 13.30
C PRO A 151 5.75 22.91 13.40
N GLY A 152 6.31 22.43 12.30
CA GLY A 152 6.93 21.10 12.22
C GLY A 152 5.99 19.93 11.95
N LEU A 153 4.68 20.15 11.74
CA LEU A 153 3.72 19.10 11.40
C LEU A 153 3.05 19.39 10.05
N LEU A 154 3.32 18.54 9.08
CA LEU A 154 2.64 18.51 7.79
C LEU A 154 1.59 17.38 7.79
N THR A 155 0.37 17.71 7.39
CA THR A 155 -0.65 16.73 7.00
C THR A 155 -0.81 16.76 5.49
N TYR A 156 -0.98 15.61 4.85
CA TYR A 156 -1.05 15.54 3.39
C TYR A 156 -1.97 14.45 2.89
N PHE A 157 -2.43 14.64 1.65
CA PHE A 157 -3.01 13.61 0.81
C PHE A 157 -2.09 13.34 -0.36
N ASN A 158 -2.07 12.10 -0.84
CA ASN A 158 -1.31 11.71 -2.00
C ASN A 158 -2.11 10.78 -2.91
N GLY A 159 -1.68 10.69 -4.15
CA GLY A 159 -2.27 9.78 -5.13
C GLY A 159 -1.44 9.70 -6.38
N GLY A 160 -1.65 8.64 -7.14
CA GLY A 160 -0.90 8.42 -8.37
C GLY A 160 -1.08 7.01 -8.93
N TYR A 161 -0.12 6.61 -9.74
CA TYR A 161 -0.04 5.30 -10.34
C TYR A 161 0.78 4.35 -9.47
N THR A 162 0.36 3.08 -9.41
CA THR A 162 1.09 2.01 -8.74
C THR A 162 1.07 0.72 -9.57
N GLN A 163 2.10 -0.12 -9.39
CA GLN A 163 2.18 -1.42 -10.03
C GLN A 163 2.69 -2.46 -9.03
N ALA A 164 1.93 -3.54 -8.85
CA ALA A 164 2.30 -4.70 -8.03
C ALA A 164 2.83 -5.84 -8.88
N ASN A 165 3.78 -6.59 -8.33
CA ASN A 165 4.35 -7.81 -8.93
C ASN A 165 3.97 -9.01 -8.08
N LEU A 166 3.02 -9.79 -8.58
CA LEU A 166 2.57 -11.02 -7.97
C LEU A 166 3.46 -12.17 -8.43
N LYS A 167 3.90 -13.01 -7.50
CA LYS A 167 4.65 -14.22 -7.81
C LYS A 167 3.76 -15.26 -8.47
N GLN A 168 4.41 -16.20 -9.15
CA GLN A 168 3.77 -17.43 -9.61
C GLN A 168 3.11 -18.14 -8.43
N VAL A 169 1.91 -18.67 -8.68
CA VAL A 169 1.16 -19.50 -7.73
C VAL A 169 1.18 -20.93 -8.25
N ASP A 170 1.75 -21.82 -7.47
CA ASP A 170 1.68 -23.27 -7.73
C ASP A 170 0.61 -23.87 -6.80
N TYR A 171 -0.33 -24.61 -7.41
CA TYR A 171 -1.42 -25.20 -6.67
C TYR A 171 -1.08 -26.60 -6.21
N VAL A 172 -1.56 -26.93 -5.02
CA VAL A 172 -1.45 -28.24 -4.40
C VAL A 172 -2.83 -28.75 -3.99
N PHE A 173 -2.97 -30.06 -3.83
CA PHE A 173 -4.19 -30.63 -3.24
C PHE A 173 -4.31 -30.17 -1.78
N ALA A 174 -5.48 -29.63 -1.42
CA ALA A 174 -5.73 -29.18 -0.06
C ALA A 174 -5.71 -30.32 0.97
N SER A 175 -5.96 -31.56 0.53
CA SER A 175 -6.02 -32.73 1.40
C SER A 175 -4.66 -33.25 1.85
N ASN A 176 -3.63 -33.17 0.99
CA ASN A 176 -2.33 -33.81 1.25
C ASN A 176 -1.11 -32.98 0.84
N GLY A 177 -1.32 -31.78 0.27
CA GLY A 177 -0.23 -30.91 -0.18
C GLY A 177 0.55 -31.38 -1.40
N THR A 178 0.08 -32.44 -2.12
CA THR A 178 0.74 -32.92 -3.32
C THR A 178 0.56 -31.93 -4.45
N ALA A 179 1.63 -31.69 -5.22
CA ALA A 179 1.60 -30.80 -6.38
C ALA A 179 0.61 -31.28 -7.44
N VAL A 180 -0.21 -30.36 -7.93
CA VAL A 180 -1.27 -30.64 -8.91
C VAL A 180 -0.76 -30.46 -10.33
N GLY A 181 0.36 -29.75 -10.53
CA GLY A 181 0.85 -29.36 -11.85
C GLY A 181 0.06 -28.19 -12.47
N LEU A 182 -0.86 -27.61 -11.72
CA LEU A 182 -1.56 -26.38 -12.11
C LEU A 182 -0.79 -25.18 -11.55
N SER A 183 -0.53 -24.21 -12.39
CA SER A 183 0.13 -22.97 -11.96
C SER A 183 -0.48 -21.75 -12.62
N MET A 184 -0.45 -20.64 -11.89
CA MET A 184 -0.75 -19.31 -12.40
C MET A 184 0.57 -18.54 -12.51
N PRO A 185 0.94 -18.05 -13.70
CA PRO A 185 2.24 -17.41 -13.90
C PRO A 185 2.38 -16.13 -13.07
N SER A 186 3.62 -15.73 -12.83
CA SER A 186 3.93 -14.43 -12.26
C SER A 186 3.36 -13.31 -13.12
N ARG A 187 2.84 -12.27 -12.51
CA ARG A 187 2.16 -11.20 -13.23
C ARG A 187 2.34 -9.83 -12.59
N ARG A 188 2.21 -8.81 -13.43
CA ARG A 188 2.21 -7.42 -13.02
C ARG A 188 0.79 -6.88 -13.14
N MET A 189 0.34 -6.20 -12.09
CA MET A 189 -0.96 -5.53 -12.07
C MET A 189 -0.71 -4.05 -11.81
N GLY A 190 -1.17 -3.20 -12.74
CA GLY A 190 -1.08 -1.75 -12.63
C GLY A 190 -2.41 -1.17 -12.19
N GLY A 191 -2.35 -0.02 -11.52
CA GLY A 191 -3.54 0.65 -11.03
C GLY A 191 -3.26 2.02 -10.46
N TYR A 192 -4.11 2.48 -9.59
CA TYR A 192 -3.95 3.76 -8.89
C TYR A 192 -3.91 3.56 -7.39
N PHE A 193 -3.37 4.55 -6.71
CA PHE A 193 -3.44 4.61 -5.25
C PHE A 193 -3.94 5.98 -4.79
N LEU A 194 -4.55 5.98 -3.62
CA LEU A 194 -4.89 7.15 -2.83
C LEU A 194 -4.43 6.93 -1.39
N GLY A 195 -3.90 7.97 -0.79
CA GLY A 195 -3.42 7.87 0.58
C GLY A 195 -3.39 9.23 1.27
N GLY A 196 -2.97 9.17 2.52
CA GLY A 196 -2.78 10.36 3.31
C GLY A 196 -1.93 10.05 4.54
N GLY A 197 -1.38 11.09 5.11
CA GLY A 197 -0.50 10.90 6.23
C GLY A 197 -0.09 12.19 6.91
N THR A 198 0.82 12.01 7.85
CA THR A 198 1.43 13.08 8.61
C THR A 198 2.95 12.95 8.57
N GLU A 199 3.65 14.07 8.59
CA GLU A 199 5.09 14.13 8.65
C GLU A 199 5.49 15.13 9.72
N TYR A 200 6.26 14.69 10.70
CA TYR A 200 6.64 15.47 11.87
C TYR A 200 8.15 15.71 11.91
N ALA A 201 8.56 16.96 12.05
CA ALA A 201 9.97 17.35 12.15
C ALA A 201 10.57 16.89 13.49
N ILE A 202 11.67 16.16 13.45
CA ILE A 202 12.42 15.76 14.64
C ILE A 202 13.38 16.89 15.00
N SER A 203 12.99 17.71 15.97
CA SER A 203 13.70 18.96 16.33
C SER A 203 15.17 18.76 16.72
N GLN A 204 15.53 17.58 17.22
CA GLN A 204 16.89 17.23 17.66
C GLN A 204 17.86 17.00 16.48
N ILE A 205 17.33 16.66 15.30
CA ILE A 205 18.15 16.35 14.12
C ILE A 205 17.61 17.16 12.94
N PRO A 206 18.30 18.26 12.57
CA PRO A 206 17.89 19.08 11.44
C PRO A 206 17.77 18.26 10.16
N GLY A 207 16.66 18.43 9.43
CA GLY A 207 16.39 17.72 8.19
C GLY A 207 15.80 16.33 8.35
N LEU A 208 15.66 15.82 9.56
CA LEU A 208 15.02 14.52 9.82
C LEU A 208 13.56 14.69 10.22
N PHE A 209 12.69 13.88 9.60
CA PHE A 209 11.25 13.86 9.86
C PHE A 209 10.77 12.42 10.07
N TRP A 210 9.70 12.29 10.82
CA TRP A 210 8.98 11.05 11.00
C TRP A 210 7.66 11.13 10.24
N LYS A 211 7.47 10.20 9.30
CA LYS A 211 6.30 10.12 8.43
C LYS A 211 5.47 8.89 8.76
N ASN A 212 4.16 9.08 8.86
CA ASN A 212 3.17 8.00 8.92
C ASN A 212 2.19 8.15 7.76
N GLU A 213 1.92 7.07 7.05
CA GLU A 213 1.08 7.08 5.87
C GLU A 213 0.14 5.87 5.88
N VAL A 214 -1.12 6.11 5.48
CA VAL A 214 -2.07 5.06 5.14
C VAL A 214 -2.40 5.20 3.66
N ARG A 215 -2.35 4.08 2.92
CA ARG A 215 -2.55 4.03 1.48
C ARG A 215 -3.54 2.94 1.12
N PHE A 216 -4.44 3.25 0.19
CA PHE A 216 -5.30 2.31 -0.50
C PHE A 216 -4.87 2.26 -1.97
N SER A 217 -4.70 1.05 -2.51
CA SER A 217 -4.32 0.80 -3.90
C SER A 217 -5.33 -0.12 -4.56
N ASP A 218 -5.76 0.24 -5.77
CA ASP A 218 -6.62 -0.56 -6.62
C ASP A 218 -5.85 -0.87 -7.92
N PHE A 219 -5.53 -2.15 -8.12
CA PHE A 219 -4.74 -2.63 -9.25
C PHE A 219 -5.60 -3.07 -10.45
N GLY A 220 -6.90 -2.76 -10.42
CA GLY A 220 -7.81 -3.06 -11.52
C GLY A 220 -8.03 -4.55 -11.76
N ASN A 221 -8.65 -4.83 -12.90
CA ASN A 221 -8.97 -6.20 -13.33
C ASN A 221 -7.93 -6.71 -14.32
N ARG A 222 -7.56 -7.98 -14.17
CA ARG A 222 -6.74 -8.70 -15.13
C ARG A 222 -7.32 -10.09 -15.39
N THR A 223 -7.25 -10.53 -16.64
CA THR A 223 -7.60 -11.88 -17.04
C THR A 223 -6.32 -12.61 -17.41
N ASP A 224 -6.04 -13.70 -16.73
CA ASP A 224 -4.88 -14.56 -16.97
C ASP A 224 -5.34 -15.97 -17.40
N THR A 225 -4.50 -16.65 -18.19
CA THR A 225 -4.74 -18.03 -18.56
C THR A 225 -3.93 -18.92 -17.63
N GLN A 226 -4.58 -19.87 -16.99
CA GLN A 226 -3.88 -20.88 -16.18
C GLN A 226 -3.18 -21.89 -17.08
N GLY A 227 -1.92 -22.19 -16.78
CA GLY A 227 -1.15 -23.24 -17.42
C GLY A 227 -1.34 -24.57 -16.71
N CYS A 228 -1.69 -25.62 -17.46
CA CYS A 228 -1.62 -26.99 -16.99
C CYS A 228 -0.29 -27.60 -17.40
N GLY A 229 0.53 -28.04 -16.43
CA GLY A 229 1.76 -28.77 -16.71
C GLY A 229 1.50 -30.18 -17.26
N ALA A 230 2.57 -30.85 -17.72
CA ALA A 230 2.53 -32.15 -18.37
C ALA A 230 1.94 -33.33 -17.54
N PHE A 231 1.74 -33.15 -16.26
CA PHE A 231 1.09 -34.12 -15.37
C PHE A 231 -0.40 -33.82 -15.17
N GLY A 232 -1.08 -33.60 -16.26
CA GLY A 232 -2.44 -33.20 -16.47
C GLY A 232 -3.51 -33.76 -15.55
N ILE A 233 -3.77 -33.07 -14.44
CA ILE A 233 -5.05 -33.14 -13.73
C ILE A 233 -6.12 -32.33 -14.49
N CYS A 234 -5.73 -31.56 -15.47
CA CYS A 234 -6.63 -30.83 -16.35
C CYS A 234 -7.44 -31.68 -17.33
N GLY A 235 -7.64 -32.97 -17.03
CA GLY A 235 -8.50 -33.87 -17.81
C GLY A 235 -8.15 -33.95 -19.31
N VAL A 236 -8.77 -34.85 -20.05
CA VAL A 236 -8.51 -35.19 -21.45
C VAL A 236 -8.57 -34.02 -22.45
N ALA A 237 -8.91 -32.82 -22.01
CA ALA A 237 -8.86 -31.62 -22.81
C ALA A 237 -7.64 -30.79 -22.40
N ALA A 238 -6.46 -31.13 -22.95
CA ALA A 238 -5.26 -30.26 -22.93
C ALA A 238 -5.48 -28.85 -23.53
N ALA A 239 -6.69 -28.56 -23.93
CA ALA A 239 -7.15 -27.27 -24.47
C ALA A 239 -8.03 -26.46 -23.51
N ALA A 240 -8.33 -26.95 -22.32
CA ALA A 240 -9.11 -26.20 -21.33
C ALA A 240 -8.20 -25.32 -20.50
N HIS A 241 -7.66 -24.28 -21.11
CA HIS A 241 -7.11 -23.17 -20.36
C HIS A 241 -8.28 -22.50 -19.65
N SER A 242 -8.21 -22.37 -18.33
CA SER A 242 -9.15 -21.53 -17.60
C SER A 242 -8.74 -20.07 -17.69
N LEU A 243 -9.71 -19.19 -17.80
CA LEU A 243 -9.52 -17.76 -17.72
C LEU A 243 -9.83 -17.34 -16.28
N ASP A 244 -8.82 -16.82 -15.61
CA ASP A 244 -8.97 -16.20 -14.30
C ASP A 244 -9.14 -14.72 -14.45
N ARG A 245 -10.29 -14.22 -14.02
CA ARG A 245 -10.48 -12.78 -13.86
C ARG A 245 -10.15 -12.40 -12.44
N ASN A 246 -9.16 -11.55 -12.30
CA ASN A 246 -8.58 -11.21 -11.00
C ASN A 246 -8.66 -9.70 -10.76
N HIS A 247 -9.03 -9.32 -9.54
CA HIS A 247 -8.96 -7.94 -9.07
C HIS A 247 -8.19 -7.90 -7.74
N LEU A 248 -7.24 -7.00 -7.63
CA LEU A 248 -6.40 -6.85 -6.44
C LEU A 248 -6.60 -5.47 -5.82
N TYR A 249 -6.92 -5.48 -4.54
CA TYR A 249 -6.88 -4.31 -3.67
C TYR A 249 -5.80 -4.49 -2.60
N GLU A 250 -5.11 -3.42 -2.25
CA GLU A 250 -4.14 -3.42 -1.16
C GLU A 250 -4.35 -2.21 -0.27
N GLN A 251 -4.31 -2.42 1.03
CA GLN A 251 -4.28 -1.38 2.05
C GLN A 251 -2.98 -1.52 2.83
N ALA A 252 -2.25 -0.42 3.00
CA ALA A 252 -0.98 -0.41 3.70
C ALA A 252 -0.93 0.74 4.70
N ALA A 253 -0.36 0.48 5.87
CA ALA A 253 0.00 1.48 6.86
C ALA A 253 1.52 1.43 7.07
N THR A 254 2.21 2.55 6.89
CA THR A 254 3.66 2.65 6.97
C THR A 254 4.11 3.71 7.93
N THR A 255 5.25 3.47 8.56
CA THR A 255 6.01 4.46 9.32
C THR A 255 7.41 4.56 8.73
N GLU A 256 7.87 5.76 8.45
CA GLU A 256 9.10 6.02 7.70
C GLU A 256 9.88 7.16 8.36
N LEU A 257 11.19 7.12 8.27
CA LEU A 257 12.06 8.27 8.47
C LEU A 257 12.31 8.95 7.12
N VAL A 258 12.20 10.25 7.10
CA VAL A 258 12.41 11.09 5.91
C VAL A 258 13.57 12.03 6.19
N TYR A 259 14.55 12.07 5.31
CA TYR A 259 15.61 13.06 5.35
C TYR A 259 15.46 14.05 4.21
N ARG A 260 15.38 15.35 4.55
CA ARG A 260 15.25 16.46 3.59
C ARG A 260 16.56 17.16 3.40
N PHE A 261 16.94 17.30 2.14
CA PHE A 261 18.12 18.06 1.73
C PHE A 261 17.73 19.52 1.53
N ASN A 262 17.83 20.32 2.61
CA ASN A 262 17.55 21.75 2.55
C ASN A 262 18.78 22.50 2.03
N TRP A 263 18.94 22.55 0.72
CA TRP A 263 20.01 23.32 0.11
C TRP A 263 19.59 24.78 -0.01
N GLY A 264 19.93 25.59 1.02
CA GLY A 264 20.03 27.04 0.95
C GLY A 264 18.73 27.85 1.12
N GLY A 265 17.69 27.30 1.69
CA GLY A 265 16.53 28.10 2.14
C GLY A 265 16.80 28.74 3.51
N ALA A 266 16.98 30.02 3.56
CA ALA A 266 16.90 30.75 4.84
C ALA A 266 15.53 30.47 5.49
N PRO A 267 15.45 30.32 6.84
CA PRO A 267 14.18 30.13 7.49
C PRO A 267 13.26 31.31 7.16
N VAL A 268 12.08 31.01 6.63
CA VAL A 268 11.07 32.02 6.35
C VAL A 268 10.60 32.53 7.70
N SER A 269 11.10 33.67 8.14
CA SER A 269 10.61 34.36 9.35
C SER A 269 9.24 34.90 9.01
N THR A 270 8.18 34.28 9.51
CA THR A 270 6.85 34.91 9.55
C THR A 270 6.94 36.07 10.56
N LYS A 271 6.99 37.31 10.06
CA LYS A 271 6.66 38.46 10.88
C LYS A 271 5.15 38.39 11.15
N TYR A 272 4.80 38.30 12.42
CA TYR A 272 3.47 38.62 12.91
C TYR A 272 3.36 40.11 13.12
#